data_563519f0a2742440d0d6cad2711caba3
#
_entry.id   563519f0a2742440d0d6cad2711caba3
#
_cell.length_a   1.000
_cell.length_b   1.000
_cell.length_c   1.000
_cell.angle_alpha   90.00
_cell.angle_beta   90.00
_cell.angle_gamma   90.00
#
_symmetry.space_group_name_H-M   'P 1'
#
loop_
_entity.id
_entity.type
_entity.pdbx_description
1 polymer ?
#
loop_
_entity_poly.entity_id
_entity_poly.type
_entity_poly.pdbx_seq_one_letter_code
_entity_poly.pdbx_strand_id
1 'polypeptide(L)'
;MEKGFVDKVEDNAAVRIWAETTQREKGDSLTEGYVSELWDFTRISVIQNDLREMKEVWDQWDVEAKQLFCCNYGDLPYLLSVKVDKYLFRALAQFWNPAYSCFTFGKVDLTPTVEEYTTLLRCPKIQGDKAYSRAACVPPLLKKLMNITGMSEQWVAARIQQKGDSKCVPWKSLRDLVLVHPDLKKRVDVFALGIYGLVVFPKALGHIDEAVSDLFDRLSKGVTPVPAILAETFRSLNACRKVGEGRFIGCAQLLLAWFHSHFWKVEKVSYRVFSDSYSPLGELVATPRRDDISEEKLIEILQNLQDEDIEWRAPWLIPDEILYRCRDFDWVPLLGIWGAIGYAPLLVSRQYRSRQFIPATQGLAYYDFSYREDNYKKKVREISSA
;
A
#
# COMPACT_ATOMS: atom_id res chain seq x y z
N MET A 1 -9.51 26.08 10.22
CA MET A 1 -9.80 24.85 9.48
C MET A 1 -10.59 25.26 8.26
N GLU A 2 -9.95 25.24 7.12
CA GLU A 2 -10.56 25.69 5.88
C GLU A 2 -11.65 24.70 5.44
N LYS A 3 -12.82 25.24 5.21
CA LYS A 3 -14.03 24.52 4.77
C LYS A 3 -13.93 23.97 3.34
N GLY A 4 -12.88 24.28 2.60
CA GLY A 4 -12.87 24.19 1.15
C GLY A 4 -12.83 22.78 0.54
N PHE A 5 -12.25 21.80 1.21
CA PHE A 5 -12.00 20.50 0.58
C PHE A 5 -13.18 19.53 0.69
N VAL A 6 -13.79 19.46 1.86
CA VAL A 6 -14.94 18.56 2.09
C VAL A 6 -16.18 19.08 1.36
N ASP A 7 -16.29 20.39 1.19
CA ASP A 7 -17.39 21.02 0.45
C ASP A 7 -17.34 20.75 -1.06
N LYS A 8 -16.14 20.66 -1.67
CA LYS A 8 -15.99 20.33 -3.10
C LYS A 8 -16.52 18.93 -3.45
N VAL A 9 -16.44 17.97 -2.53
CA VAL A 9 -16.98 16.62 -2.74
C VAL A 9 -18.51 16.62 -2.58
N GLU A 10 -19.08 17.57 -1.82
CA GLU A 10 -20.54 17.73 -1.68
C GLU A 10 -21.20 18.32 -2.92
N ASP A 11 -20.49 19.14 -3.67
CA ASP A 11 -21.03 19.82 -4.84
C ASP A 11 -21.31 18.88 -6.03
N ASN A 12 -20.88 17.61 -5.96
CA ASN A 12 -21.23 16.64 -6.96
C ASN A 12 -22.62 16.03 -6.67
N ALA A 13 -23.65 16.69 -7.18
CA ALA A 13 -25.04 16.28 -6.98
C ALA A 13 -25.31 14.85 -7.44
N ALA A 14 -24.67 14.38 -8.51
CA ALA A 14 -24.82 13.02 -9.02
C ALA A 14 -24.26 11.97 -8.03
N VAL A 15 -23.09 12.22 -7.45
CA VAL A 15 -22.50 11.34 -6.42
C VAL A 15 -23.38 11.31 -5.17
N ARG A 16 -23.90 12.45 -4.75
CA ARG A 16 -24.78 12.52 -3.58
C ARG A 16 -26.09 11.75 -3.81
N ILE A 17 -26.74 11.99 -4.93
CA ILE A 17 -28.01 11.28 -5.28
C ILE A 17 -27.77 9.79 -5.36
N TRP A 18 -26.68 9.38 -6.01
CA TRP A 18 -26.32 7.97 -6.11
C TRP A 18 -26.03 7.36 -4.72
N ALA A 19 -25.28 8.04 -3.86
CA ALA A 19 -24.98 7.59 -2.52
C ALA A 19 -26.25 7.44 -1.67
N GLU A 20 -27.16 8.44 -1.72
CA GLU A 20 -28.44 8.42 -1.01
C GLU A 20 -29.38 7.32 -1.53
N THR A 21 -29.40 7.11 -2.85
CA THR A 21 -30.19 6.03 -3.46
C THR A 21 -29.66 4.67 -3.06
N THR A 22 -28.34 4.49 -3.10
CA THR A 22 -27.70 3.23 -2.73
C THR A 22 -27.89 2.90 -1.24
N GLN A 23 -27.80 3.91 -0.35
CA GLN A 23 -28.08 3.74 1.07
C GLN A 23 -29.54 3.34 1.32
N ARG A 24 -30.47 3.89 0.52
CA ARG A 24 -31.90 3.55 0.63
C ARG A 24 -32.20 2.14 0.14
N GLU A 25 -31.53 1.69 -0.92
CA GLU A 25 -31.79 0.40 -1.54
C GLU A 25 -31.05 -0.76 -0.87
N LYS A 26 -29.83 -0.54 -0.43
CA LYS A 26 -28.93 -1.60 0.07
C LYS A 26 -28.60 -1.47 1.56
N GLY A 27 -28.95 -0.38 2.17
CA GLY A 27 -28.63 -0.07 3.55
C GLY A 27 -27.19 0.41 3.73
N ASP A 28 -26.90 0.77 4.97
CA ASP A 28 -25.58 1.15 5.46
C ASP A 28 -24.99 -0.04 6.21
N SER A 29 -23.65 -0.18 6.29
CA SER A 29 -22.99 -1.21 7.09
C SER A 29 -23.33 -1.13 8.58
N LEU A 30 -23.89 0.01 9.02
CA LEU A 30 -24.39 0.23 10.38
C LEU A 30 -25.86 -0.16 10.57
N THR A 31 -26.57 -0.62 9.53
CA THR A 31 -27.97 -1.01 9.69
C THR A 31 -28.14 -2.17 10.66
N GLU A 32 -29.22 -2.16 11.41
CA GLU A 32 -29.57 -3.23 12.33
C GLU A 32 -29.66 -4.58 11.57
N GLY A 33 -28.90 -5.56 12.03
CA GLY A 33 -28.80 -6.87 11.36
C GLY A 33 -27.63 -7.00 10.37
N TYR A 34 -26.82 -5.95 10.13
CA TYR A 34 -25.57 -6.10 9.39
C TYR A 34 -24.60 -7.01 10.17
N VAL A 35 -24.25 -8.11 9.57
CA VAL A 35 -23.27 -9.06 10.12
C VAL A 35 -22.07 -9.06 9.18
N SER A 36 -20.89 -8.72 9.68
CA SER A 36 -19.66 -8.88 8.90
C SER A 36 -19.50 -10.35 8.53
N GLU A 37 -19.18 -10.65 7.27
CA GLU A 37 -19.03 -12.02 6.75
C GLU A 37 -17.79 -12.74 7.32
N LEU A 38 -17.77 -12.97 8.64
CA LEU A 38 -16.70 -13.71 9.33
C LEU A 38 -16.88 -15.24 9.32
N TRP A 39 -17.75 -15.74 8.46
CA TRP A 39 -18.13 -17.16 8.46
C TRP A 39 -16.98 -18.11 8.09
N ASP A 40 -16.01 -17.63 7.28
CA ASP A 40 -14.87 -18.40 6.83
C ASP A 40 -13.56 -17.85 7.35
N PHE A 41 -12.97 -18.52 8.34
CA PHE A 41 -11.64 -18.17 8.85
C PHE A 41 -10.57 -18.38 7.76
N THR A 42 -9.87 -17.29 7.41
CA THR A 42 -8.81 -17.31 6.40
C THR A 42 -7.45 -17.55 7.05
N ARG A 43 -6.74 -18.59 6.62
CA ARG A 43 -5.38 -18.91 7.08
C ARG A 43 -4.36 -18.12 6.27
N ILE A 44 -3.96 -16.96 6.77
CA ILE A 44 -2.97 -16.10 6.13
C ILE A 44 -1.61 -16.26 6.77
N SER A 45 -0.60 -16.51 5.95
CA SER A 45 0.80 -16.44 6.35
C SER A 45 1.43 -15.14 5.87
N VAL A 46 1.94 -14.34 6.81
CA VAL A 46 2.77 -13.17 6.49
C VAL A 46 4.21 -13.64 6.43
N ILE A 47 4.74 -13.75 5.22
CA ILE A 47 6.14 -14.10 5.03
C ILE A 47 6.94 -12.84 4.84
N GLN A 48 7.97 -12.68 5.66
CA GLN A 48 8.85 -11.54 5.62
C GLN A 48 10.28 -11.96 5.35
N ASN A 49 11.00 -11.08 4.66
CA ASN A 49 12.45 -11.17 4.59
C ASN A 49 13.08 -10.86 5.96
N ASP A 50 14.26 -11.41 6.21
CA ASP A 50 15.10 -10.94 7.31
C ASP A 50 15.69 -9.57 6.91
N LEU A 51 15.33 -8.54 7.67
CA LEU A 51 15.69 -7.15 7.38
C LEU A 51 16.83 -6.63 8.26
N ARG A 52 17.36 -7.46 9.18
CA ARG A 52 18.40 -7.04 10.14
C ARG A 52 19.62 -6.47 9.42
N GLU A 53 20.11 -7.16 8.41
CA GLU A 53 21.26 -6.73 7.62
C GLU A 53 21.01 -5.38 6.90
N MET A 54 19.82 -5.18 6.34
CA MET A 54 19.46 -3.90 5.73
C MET A 54 19.41 -2.77 6.75
N LYS A 55 18.87 -3.08 7.93
CA LYS A 55 18.81 -2.11 9.03
C LYS A 55 20.21 -1.74 9.52
N GLU A 56 21.09 -2.71 9.71
CA GLU A 56 22.50 -2.47 10.08
C GLU A 56 23.21 -1.57 9.07
N VAL A 57 23.03 -1.81 7.78
CA VAL A 57 23.58 -0.95 6.72
C VAL A 57 23.03 0.48 6.83
N TRP A 58 21.72 0.64 7.02
CA TRP A 58 21.09 1.95 7.20
C TRP A 58 21.63 2.68 8.44
N ASP A 59 21.76 1.98 9.56
CA ASP A 59 22.20 2.57 10.83
C ASP A 59 23.65 3.07 10.73
N GLN A 60 24.50 2.38 9.95
CA GLN A 60 25.92 2.72 9.72
C GLN A 60 26.13 3.88 8.74
N TRP A 61 25.12 4.24 7.95
CA TRP A 61 25.27 5.34 7.00
C TRP A 61 25.45 6.69 7.69
N ASP A 62 26.31 7.52 7.08
CA ASP A 62 26.51 8.91 7.50
C ASP A 62 25.26 9.78 7.22
N VAL A 63 25.29 11.00 7.72
CA VAL A 63 24.17 11.96 7.59
C VAL A 63 23.93 12.31 6.12
N GLU A 64 24.98 12.42 5.30
CA GLU A 64 24.88 12.79 3.89
C GLU A 64 24.13 11.70 3.09
N ALA A 65 24.50 10.44 3.27
CA ALA A 65 23.82 9.31 2.62
C ALA A 65 22.36 9.22 3.04
N LYS A 66 22.06 9.38 4.34
CA LYS A 66 20.69 9.37 4.88
C LYS A 66 19.85 10.52 4.33
N GLN A 67 20.40 11.73 4.27
CA GLN A 67 19.72 12.88 3.68
C GLN A 67 19.47 12.67 2.18
N LEU A 68 20.46 12.21 1.43
CA LEU A 68 20.29 11.91 0.01
C LEU A 68 19.20 10.85 -0.21
N PHE A 69 19.13 9.85 0.64
CA PHE A 69 18.06 8.84 0.60
C PHE A 69 16.70 9.47 0.85
N CYS A 70 16.52 10.17 1.98
CA CYS A 70 15.23 10.74 2.36
C CYS A 70 14.73 11.77 1.34
N CYS A 71 15.60 12.60 0.75
CA CYS A 71 15.25 13.54 -0.32
C CYS A 71 14.73 12.84 -1.60
N ASN A 72 15.15 11.60 -1.87
CA ASN A 72 14.76 10.89 -3.07
C ASN A 72 13.65 9.85 -2.84
N TYR A 73 13.63 9.21 -1.68
CA TYR A 73 12.82 8.03 -1.39
C TYR A 73 11.99 8.15 -0.10
N GLY A 74 12.05 9.29 0.60
CA GLY A 74 11.26 9.58 1.79
C GLY A 74 11.56 8.67 2.96
N ASP A 75 10.50 8.31 3.68
CA ASP A 75 10.55 7.65 4.98
C ASP A 75 10.59 6.10 4.90
N LEU A 76 10.84 5.54 3.71
CA LEU A 76 10.93 4.09 3.51
C LEU A 76 11.83 3.35 4.51
N PRO A 77 12.97 3.89 4.97
CA PRO A 77 13.84 3.17 5.92
C PRO A 77 13.19 2.88 7.28
N TYR A 78 12.21 3.67 7.69
CA TYR A 78 11.47 3.37 8.93
C TYR A 78 10.71 2.04 8.85
N LEU A 79 10.31 1.60 7.64
CA LEU A 79 9.68 0.29 7.44
C LEU A 79 10.59 -0.87 7.87
N LEU A 80 11.91 -0.70 7.86
CA LEU A 80 12.87 -1.70 8.34
C LEU A 80 12.74 -1.94 9.85
N SER A 81 12.20 -0.98 10.60
CA SER A 81 12.04 -1.00 12.04
C SER A 81 10.59 -1.25 12.49
N VAL A 82 9.62 -1.23 11.56
CA VAL A 82 8.24 -1.59 11.88
C VAL A 82 8.14 -3.09 12.10
N LYS A 83 7.88 -3.48 13.35
CA LYS A 83 7.63 -4.88 13.70
C LYS A 83 6.27 -5.30 13.17
N VAL A 84 6.23 -6.39 12.43
CA VAL A 84 4.96 -6.99 12.01
C VAL A 84 4.49 -7.96 13.08
N ASP A 85 3.45 -7.55 13.81
CA ASP A 85 2.69 -8.43 14.67
C ASP A 85 1.86 -9.39 13.81
N LYS A 86 2.20 -10.66 13.84
CA LYS A 86 1.54 -11.69 13.02
C LYS A 86 0.12 -11.98 13.50
N TYR A 87 -0.15 -11.86 14.78
CA TYR A 87 -1.49 -12.06 15.35
C TYR A 87 -2.42 -10.94 14.93
N LEU A 88 -1.97 -9.69 15.10
CA LEU A 88 -2.73 -8.54 14.64
C LEU A 88 -2.97 -8.59 13.13
N PHE A 89 -1.95 -8.91 12.33
CA PHE A 89 -2.11 -9.01 10.88
C PHE A 89 -3.14 -10.07 10.48
N ARG A 90 -3.10 -11.24 11.11
CA ARG A 90 -4.06 -12.31 10.85
C ARG A 90 -5.47 -11.93 11.26
N ALA A 91 -5.63 -11.33 12.44
CA ALA A 91 -6.91 -10.82 12.90
C ALA A 91 -7.46 -9.77 11.93
N LEU A 92 -6.65 -8.77 11.55
CA LEU A 92 -7.01 -7.73 10.61
C LEU A 92 -7.50 -8.30 9.28
N ALA A 93 -6.79 -9.28 8.74
CA ALA A 93 -7.11 -9.88 7.44
C ALA A 93 -8.43 -10.65 7.41
N GLN A 94 -8.96 -11.10 8.57
CA GLN A 94 -10.30 -11.71 8.65
C GLN A 94 -11.41 -10.73 8.25
N PHE A 95 -11.20 -9.43 8.52
CA PHE A 95 -12.18 -8.37 8.27
C PHE A 95 -12.07 -7.76 6.86
N TRP A 96 -11.19 -8.27 6.02
CA TRP A 96 -11.08 -7.78 4.64
C TRP A 96 -12.31 -8.19 3.83
N ASN A 97 -12.98 -7.18 3.27
CA ASN A 97 -14.13 -7.36 2.39
C ASN A 97 -13.70 -7.20 0.92
N PRO A 98 -13.60 -8.32 0.17
CA PRO A 98 -13.16 -8.27 -1.22
C PRO A 98 -14.16 -7.56 -2.16
N ALA A 99 -15.43 -7.51 -1.78
CA ALA A 99 -16.47 -6.91 -2.61
C ALA A 99 -16.33 -5.39 -2.71
N TYR A 100 -15.84 -4.75 -1.64
CA TYR A 100 -15.71 -3.31 -1.54
C TYR A 100 -14.28 -2.82 -1.40
N SER A 101 -13.30 -3.73 -1.34
CA SER A 101 -11.88 -3.43 -1.11
C SER A 101 -11.65 -2.59 0.15
N CYS A 102 -12.28 -2.98 1.24
CA CYS A 102 -12.17 -2.33 2.54
C CYS A 102 -12.10 -3.36 3.67
N PHE A 103 -11.77 -2.91 4.86
CA PHE A 103 -11.94 -3.66 6.10
C PHE A 103 -13.29 -3.32 6.70
N THR A 104 -14.10 -4.33 7.00
CA THR A 104 -15.39 -4.20 7.68
C THR A 104 -15.25 -4.71 9.10
N PHE A 105 -15.04 -3.81 10.06
CA PHE A 105 -14.91 -4.13 11.48
C PHE A 105 -16.26 -3.88 12.16
N GLY A 106 -16.88 -4.87 12.72
CA GLY A 106 -18.12 -4.66 13.46
C GLY A 106 -19.10 -3.74 12.75
N LYS A 107 -19.16 -2.48 13.17
CA LYS A 107 -19.99 -1.42 12.57
C LYS A 107 -19.22 -0.38 11.74
N VAL A 108 -17.98 -0.67 11.35
CA VAL A 108 -17.07 0.28 10.73
C VAL A 108 -16.47 -0.27 9.46
N ASP A 109 -16.59 0.49 8.36
CA ASP A 109 -15.85 0.24 7.12
C ASP A 109 -14.70 1.22 6.98
N LEU A 110 -13.49 0.71 6.76
CA LEU A 110 -12.28 1.49 6.65
C LEU A 110 -11.39 0.95 5.53
N THR A 111 -10.83 1.84 4.70
CA THR A 111 -9.94 1.45 3.62
C THR A 111 -8.64 2.26 3.63
N PRO A 112 -7.48 1.64 3.39
CA PRO A 112 -6.25 2.38 3.11
C PRO A 112 -6.40 3.23 1.86
N THR A 113 -5.96 4.48 1.92
CA THR A 113 -6.11 5.41 0.81
C THR A 113 -4.78 5.75 0.15
N VAL A 114 -4.83 6.21 -1.10
CA VAL A 114 -3.65 6.67 -1.83
C VAL A 114 -3.01 7.85 -1.09
N GLU A 115 -3.83 8.74 -0.57
CA GLU A 115 -3.42 9.95 0.13
C GLU A 115 -2.72 9.63 1.45
N GLU A 116 -3.28 8.70 2.23
CA GLU A 116 -2.67 8.26 3.49
C GLU A 116 -1.32 7.59 3.27
N TYR A 117 -1.22 6.69 2.30
CA TYR A 117 0.06 6.05 1.99
C TYR A 117 1.10 7.03 1.44
N THR A 118 0.65 8.02 0.64
CA THR A 118 1.55 9.09 0.17
C THR A 118 2.10 9.89 1.34
N THR A 119 1.26 10.25 2.30
CA THR A 119 1.67 11.00 3.49
C THR A 119 2.57 10.17 4.40
N LEU A 120 2.25 8.90 4.64
CA LEU A 120 3.07 8.00 5.45
C LEU A 120 4.48 7.83 4.87
N LEU A 121 4.60 7.71 3.56
CA LEU A 121 5.89 7.49 2.90
C LEU A 121 6.68 8.78 2.69
N ARG A 122 6.06 9.95 2.71
CA ARG A 122 6.66 11.28 2.58
C ARG A 122 7.75 11.41 1.50
N CYS A 123 7.61 10.71 0.40
CA CYS A 123 8.61 10.74 -0.65
C CYS A 123 8.29 11.83 -1.69
N PRO A 124 9.18 12.81 -1.93
CA PRO A 124 8.94 13.87 -2.90
C PRO A 124 8.70 13.35 -4.32
N LYS A 125 9.36 12.25 -4.70
CA LYS A 125 9.15 11.59 -6.00
C LYS A 125 7.84 10.82 -6.09
N ILE A 126 7.20 10.53 -4.96
CA ILE A 126 5.90 9.85 -4.90
C ILE A 126 4.77 10.78 -5.33
N GLN A 127 4.94 12.07 -5.21
CA GLN A 127 3.99 13.09 -5.68
C GLN A 127 4.03 13.29 -7.21
N GLY A 128 4.57 12.31 -7.94
CA GLY A 128 4.59 12.33 -9.41
C GLY A 128 3.17 12.27 -9.99
N ASP A 129 2.95 13.01 -11.07
CA ASP A 129 1.65 13.15 -11.76
C ASP A 129 1.21 11.88 -12.50
N LYS A 130 2.01 10.82 -12.47
CA LYS A 130 1.78 9.61 -13.27
C LYS A 130 1.73 8.37 -12.39
N ALA A 131 0.60 7.68 -12.39
CA ALA A 131 0.50 6.35 -11.81
C ALA A 131 1.30 5.33 -12.64
N TYR A 132 1.83 4.29 -11.95
CA TYR A 132 2.49 3.19 -12.63
C TYR A 132 1.50 2.48 -13.57
N SER A 133 1.93 2.22 -14.78
CA SER A 133 1.23 1.33 -15.71
C SER A 133 2.25 0.44 -16.42
N ARG A 134 1.98 -0.85 -16.53
CA ARG A 134 2.88 -1.76 -17.24
C ARG A 134 2.82 -1.47 -18.75
N ALA A 135 3.94 -1.04 -19.31
CA ALA A 135 4.02 -0.79 -20.75
C ALA A 135 3.99 -2.10 -21.56
N ALA A 136 3.44 -2.03 -22.76
CA ALA A 136 3.44 -3.17 -23.69
C ALA A 136 4.86 -3.58 -24.11
N CYS A 137 5.78 -2.60 -24.19
CA CYS A 137 7.18 -2.81 -24.53
C CYS A 137 8.04 -2.37 -23.35
N VAL A 138 8.43 -3.32 -22.52
CA VAL A 138 9.24 -3.08 -21.31
C VAL A 138 10.71 -3.35 -21.64
N PRO A 139 11.65 -2.42 -21.37
CA PRO A 139 13.07 -2.71 -21.46
C PRO A 139 13.43 -3.97 -20.66
N PRO A 140 14.36 -4.81 -21.15
CA PRO A 140 14.74 -6.01 -20.43
C PRO A 140 15.33 -5.67 -19.05
N LEU A 141 15.14 -6.56 -18.06
CA LEU A 141 15.63 -6.42 -16.69
C LEU A 141 17.13 -6.04 -16.67
N LEU A 142 17.90 -6.61 -17.57
CA LEU A 142 19.33 -6.33 -17.74
C LEU A 142 19.60 -4.82 -17.86
N LYS A 143 18.95 -4.14 -18.80
CA LYS A 143 19.15 -2.69 -19.04
C LYS A 143 18.75 -1.85 -17.85
N LYS A 144 17.66 -2.20 -17.18
CA LYS A 144 17.20 -1.49 -15.98
C LYS A 144 18.20 -1.61 -14.85
N LEU A 145 18.67 -2.82 -14.56
CA LEU A 145 19.66 -3.04 -13.52
C LEU A 145 21.00 -2.34 -13.85
N MET A 146 21.43 -2.31 -15.10
CA MET A 146 22.59 -1.51 -15.51
C MET A 146 22.40 -0.02 -15.17
N ASN A 147 21.24 0.54 -15.47
CA ASN A 147 20.94 1.94 -15.16
C ASN A 147 20.92 2.21 -13.64
N ILE A 148 20.30 1.34 -12.87
CA ILE A 148 20.16 1.50 -11.42
C ILE A 148 21.53 1.32 -10.73
N THR A 149 22.24 0.26 -11.08
CA THR A 149 23.49 -0.11 -10.40
C THR A 149 24.73 0.59 -10.95
N GLY A 150 24.68 1.11 -12.18
CA GLY A 150 25.86 1.64 -12.87
C GLY A 150 26.87 0.56 -13.31
N MET A 151 26.53 -0.72 -13.17
CA MET A 151 27.42 -1.83 -13.47
C MET A 151 27.36 -2.26 -14.94
N SER A 152 28.43 -2.94 -15.40
CA SER A 152 28.49 -3.45 -16.76
C SER A 152 27.45 -4.52 -17.06
N GLU A 153 27.12 -4.69 -18.33
CA GLU A 153 26.20 -5.72 -18.82
C GLU A 153 26.60 -7.13 -18.34
N GLN A 154 27.88 -7.46 -18.47
CA GLN A 154 28.42 -8.76 -18.06
C GLN A 154 28.24 -9.00 -16.56
N TRP A 155 28.48 -7.99 -15.73
CA TRP A 155 28.28 -8.07 -14.28
C TRP A 155 26.83 -8.32 -13.92
N VAL A 156 25.89 -7.60 -14.55
CA VAL A 156 24.46 -7.72 -14.28
C VAL A 156 23.91 -9.06 -14.79
N ALA A 157 24.27 -9.45 -16.02
CA ALA A 157 23.83 -10.71 -16.63
C ALA A 157 24.17 -11.93 -15.77
N ALA A 158 25.36 -11.95 -15.16
CA ALA A 158 25.80 -13.03 -14.29
C ALA A 158 24.99 -13.18 -12.99
N ARG A 159 24.18 -12.15 -12.63
CA ARG A 159 23.41 -12.11 -11.36
C ARG A 159 21.91 -12.25 -11.55
N ILE A 160 21.43 -12.18 -12.77
CA ILE A 160 20.00 -12.42 -13.07
C ILE A 160 19.73 -13.92 -12.97
N GLN A 161 18.73 -14.27 -12.19
CA GLN A 161 18.29 -15.64 -11.97
C GLN A 161 16.82 -15.81 -12.36
N GLN A 162 16.45 -17.02 -12.74
CA GLN A 162 15.05 -17.41 -12.93
C GLN A 162 14.53 -17.98 -11.62
N LYS A 163 13.38 -17.47 -11.14
CA LYS A 163 12.70 -17.99 -9.95
C LYS A 163 11.21 -18.15 -10.23
N GLY A 164 10.76 -19.37 -10.42
CA GLY A 164 9.45 -19.63 -11.01
C GLY A 164 9.36 -18.98 -12.41
N ASP A 165 8.26 -18.29 -12.67
CA ASP A 165 8.02 -17.62 -13.96
C ASP A 165 8.63 -16.23 -14.08
N SER A 166 9.33 -15.74 -13.05
CA SER A 166 9.90 -14.39 -13.02
C SER A 166 11.41 -14.43 -13.05
N LYS A 167 12.01 -13.45 -13.74
CA LYS A 167 13.42 -13.11 -13.57
C LYS A 167 13.58 -12.26 -12.31
N CYS A 168 14.68 -12.47 -11.59
CA CYS A 168 14.97 -11.76 -10.36
C CYS A 168 16.48 -11.59 -10.18
N VAL A 169 16.86 -10.75 -9.22
CA VAL A 169 18.24 -10.59 -8.77
C VAL A 169 18.31 -10.85 -7.26
N PRO A 170 19.25 -11.68 -6.75
CA PRO A 170 19.42 -11.90 -5.33
C PRO A 170 19.87 -10.62 -4.63
N TRP A 171 19.27 -10.29 -3.49
CA TRP A 171 19.70 -9.15 -2.67
C TRP A 171 21.18 -9.25 -2.28
N LYS A 172 21.65 -10.42 -1.91
CA LYS A 172 23.06 -10.67 -1.57
C LYS A 172 24.03 -10.18 -2.65
N SER A 173 23.65 -10.28 -3.92
CA SER A 173 24.47 -9.80 -5.04
C SER A 173 24.49 -8.28 -5.19
N LEU A 174 23.47 -7.59 -4.69
CA LEU A 174 23.35 -6.13 -4.72
C LEU A 174 23.90 -5.47 -3.46
N ARG A 175 23.84 -6.16 -2.32
CA ARG A 175 24.31 -5.65 -1.02
C ARG A 175 25.73 -5.13 -1.08
N ASP A 176 26.62 -5.87 -1.72
CA ASP A 176 28.03 -5.49 -1.80
C ASP A 176 28.21 -4.14 -2.53
N LEU A 177 27.36 -3.83 -3.50
CA LEU A 177 27.36 -2.51 -4.15
C LEU A 177 26.96 -1.39 -3.20
N VAL A 178 26.04 -1.65 -2.28
CA VAL A 178 25.64 -0.65 -1.28
C VAL A 178 26.79 -0.27 -0.37
N LEU A 179 27.69 -1.22 -0.11
CA LEU A 179 28.83 -1.02 0.79
C LEU A 179 30.04 -0.37 0.09
N VAL A 180 30.34 -0.77 -1.16
CA VAL A 180 31.63 -0.46 -1.80
C VAL A 180 31.53 0.36 -3.09
N HIS A 181 30.32 0.64 -3.60
CA HIS A 181 30.19 1.41 -4.84
C HIS A 181 30.73 2.83 -4.66
N PRO A 182 31.60 3.35 -5.57
CA PRO A 182 32.19 4.67 -5.40
C PRO A 182 31.21 5.84 -5.52
N ASP A 183 30.14 5.65 -6.29
CA ASP A 183 29.09 6.65 -6.45
C ASP A 183 28.03 6.50 -5.34
N LEU A 184 27.94 7.50 -4.46
CA LEU A 184 26.98 7.54 -3.34
C LEU A 184 25.53 7.46 -3.82
N LYS A 185 25.20 8.12 -4.95
CA LYS A 185 23.84 8.06 -5.50
C LYS A 185 23.46 6.63 -5.91
N LYS A 186 24.39 5.89 -6.52
CA LYS A 186 24.17 4.49 -6.89
C LYS A 186 24.03 3.59 -5.66
N ARG A 187 24.79 3.84 -4.60
CA ARG A 187 24.63 3.15 -3.31
C ARG A 187 23.22 3.34 -2.77
N VAL A 188 22.73 4.57 -2.76
CA VAL A 188 21.39 4.95 -2.31
C VAL A 188 20.31 4.32 -3.20
N ASP A 189 20.47 4.38 -4.52
CA ASP A 189 19.50 3.81 -5.48
C ASP A 189 19.40 2.28 -5.33
N VAL A 190 20.52 1.58 -5.16
CA VAL A 190 20.55 0.12 -4.97
C VAL A 190 19.91 -0.26 -3.61
N PHE A 191 20.18 0.50 -2.57
CA PHE A 191 19.59 0.26 -1.26
C PHE A 191 18.06 0.47 -1.28
N ALA A 192 17.61 1.54 -1.93
CA ALA A 192 16.17 1.80 -2.12
C ALA A 192 15.50 0.69 -2.93
N LEU A 193 16.13 0.22 -4.03
CA LEU A 193 15.65 -0.93 -4.78
C LEU A 193 15.52 -2.18 -3.88
N GLY A 194 16.45 -2.38 -2.96
CA GLY A 194 16.39 -3.44 -1.95
C GLY A 194 15.16 -3.32 -1.06
N ILE A 195 14.85 -2.12 -0.54
CA ILE A 195 13.63 -1.89 0.27
C ILE A 195 12.37 -2.17 -0.56
N TYR A 196 12.29 -1.69 -1.79
CA TYR A 196 11.16 -1.97 -2.68
C TYR A 196 10.97 -3.48 -2.91
N GLY A 197 12.05 -4.24 -3.12
CA GLY A 197 11.98 -5.67 -3.41
C GLY A 197 11.74 -6.57 -2.20
N LEU A 198 12.27 -6.21 -1.04
CA LEU A 198 12.26 -7.07 0.15
C LEU A 198 11.18 -6.68 1.18
N VAL A 199 10.73 -5.42 1.18
CA VAL A 199 9.77 -4.90 2.15
C VAL A 199 8.45 -4.53 1.48
N VAL A 200 8.50 -3.70 0.44
CA VAL A 200 7.30 -3.17 -0.20
C VAL A 200 6.60 -4.22 -1.06
N PHE A 201 7.36 -5.01 -1.81
CA PHE A 201 6.85 -6.05 -2.71
C PHE A 201 7.55 -7.41 -2.48
N PRO A 202 7.40 -8.04 -1.31
CA PRO A 202 8.19 -9.19 -0.87
C PRO A 202 7.74 -10.52 -1.50
N LYS A 203 7.55 -10.58 -2.82
CA LYS A 203 7.06 -11.76 -3.53
C LYS A 203 8.03 -12.94 -3.47
N ALA A 204 9.31 -12.67 -3.61
CA ALA A 204 10.36 -13.67 -3.64
C ALA A 204 11.38 -13.43 -2.53
N LEU A 205 11.41 -14.31 -1.50
CA LEU A 205 12.31 -14.15 -0.37
C LEU A 205 13.78 -14.04 -0.82
N GLY A 206 14.46 -12.99 -0.33
CA GLY A 206 15.85 -12.71 -0.62
C GLY A 206 16.14 -12.26 -2.06
N HIS A 207 15.11 -12.00 -2.87
CA HIS A 207 15.27 -11.65 -4.28
C HIS A 207 14.39 -10.46 -4.66
N ILE A 208 14.83 -9.68 -5.62
CA ILE A 208 14.10 -8.55 -6.19
C ILE A 208 13.55 -8.98 -7.56
N ASP A 209 12.23 -8.97 -7.70
CA ASP A 209 11.51 -9.37 -8.92
C ASP A 209 11.71 -8.33 -10.05
N GLU A 210 11.65 -8.78 -11.30
CA GLU A 210 11.79 -7.90 -12.47
C GLU A 210 10.72 -6.80 -12.54
N ALA A 211 9.50 -7.06 -12.04
CA ALA A 211 8.43 -6.06 -12.01
C ALA A 211 8.72 -4.94 -11.00
N VAL A 212 9.38 -5.26 -9.88
CA VAL A 212 9.86 -4.27 -8.92
C VAL A 212 10.92 -3.37 -9.57
N SER A 213 11.86 -3.98 -10.29
CA SER A 213 12.90 -3.22 -11.01
C SER A 213 12.31 -2.33 -12.11
N ASP A 214 11.18 -2.74 -12.73
CA ASP A 214 10.47 -1.91 -13.71
C ASP A 214 9.81 -0.69 -13.05
N LEU A 215 9.11 -0.87 -11.96
CA LEU A 215 8.54 0.24 -11.20
C LEU A 215 9.64 1.20 -10.74
N PHE A 216 10.71 0.66 -10.18
CA PHE A 216 11.82 1.45 -9.62
C PHE A 216 12.49 2.33 -10.68
N ASP A 217 12.78 1.79 -11.88
CA ASP A 217 13.33 2.57 -13.00
C ASP A 217 12.43 3.75 -13.40
N ARG A 218 11.12 3.62 -13.18
CA ARG A 218 10.15 4.66 -13.52
C ARG A 218 9.94 5.73 -12.45
N LEU A 219 10.40 5.51 -11.22
CA LEU A 219 10.34 6.54 -10.17
C LEU A 219 11.10 7.80 -10.61
N SER A 220 12.24 7.63 -11.30
CA SER A 220 13.01 8.75 -11.86
C SER A 220 12.28 9.53 -12.96
N LYS A 221 11.19 8.97 -13.51
CA LYS A 221 10.36 9.55 -14.58
C LYS A 221 9.06 10.16 -14.06
N GLY A 222 8.97 10.40 -12.75
CA GLY A 222 7.80 11.00 -12.10
C GLY A 222 6.61 10.05 -11.93
N VAL A 223 6.85 8.74 -11.89
CA VAL A 223 5.81 7.75 -11.60
C VAL A 223 5.70 7.56 -10.09
N THR A 224 4.49 7.71 -9.53
CA THR A 224 4.22 7.41 -8.13
C THR A 224 4.05 5.91 -7.90
N PRO A 225 4.70 5.31 -6.89
CA PRO A 225 4.54 3.90 -6.56
C PRO A 225 3.30 3.60 -5.71
N VAL A 226 2.67 4.60 -5.09
CA VAL A 226 1.63 4.42 -4.06
C VAL A 226 0.42 3.64 -4.58
N PRO A 227 -0.18 3.96 -5.75
CA PRO A 227 -1.29 3.17 -6.27
C PRO A 227 -0.91 1.71 -6.51
N ALA A 228 0.33 1.44 -6.93
CA ALA A 228 0.81 0.07 -7.13
C ALA A 228 1.00 -0.68 -5.80
N ILE A 229 1.44 0.01 -4.75
CA ILE A 229 1.57 -0.58 -3.40
C ILE A 229 0.20 -0.98 -2.87
N LEU A 230 -0.81 -0.10 -2.97
CA LEU A 230 -2.17 -0.39 -2.58
C LEU A 230 -2.78 -1.52 -3.40
N ALA A 231 -2.61 -1.47 -4.73
CA ALA A 231 -3.13 -2.50 -5.62
C ALA A 231 -2.62 -3.90 -5.25
N GLU A 232 -1.32 -4.05 -4.99
CA GLU A 232 -0.76 -5.35 -4.62
C GLU A 232 -1.18 -5.78 -3.20
N THR A 233 -1.39 -4.82 -2.29
CA THR A 233 -1.95 -5.09 -0.96
C THR A 233 -3.37 -5.65 -1.07
N PHE A 234 -4.26 -4.98 -1.80
CA PHE A 234 -5.65 -5.40 -1.98
C PHE A 234 -5.75 -6.71 -2.74
N ARG A 235 -4.98 -6.87 -3.83
CA ARG A 235 -4.94 -8.13 -4.60
C ARG A 235 -4.49 -9.31 -3.75
N SER A 236 -3.49 -9.10 -2.90
CA SER A 236 -3.01 -10.14 -2.01
C SER A 236 -4.03 -10.53 -0.95
N LEU A 237 -4.74 -9.54 -0.36
CA LEU A 237 -5.83 -9.81 0.58
C LEU A 237 -6.99 -10.54 -0.11
N ASN A 238 -7.40 -10.08 -1.31
CA ASN A 238 -8.45 -10.74 -2.09
C ASN A 238 -8.11 -12.18 -2.42
N ALA A 239 -6.88 -12.45 -2.86
CA ALA A 239 -6.44 -13.80 -3.19
C ALA A 239 -6.49 -14.72 -1.96
N CYS A 240 -6.03 -14.26 -0.81
CA CYS A 240 -6.08 -15.02 0.43
C CYS A 240 -7.53 -15.30 0.87
N ARG A 241 -8.43 -14.31 0.77
CA ARG A 241 -9.84 -14.48 1.15
C ARG A 241 -10.58 -15.43 0.21
N LYS A 242 -10.36 -15.35 -1.10
CA LYS A 242 -11.01 -16.24 -2.09
C LYS A 242 -10.64 -17.72 -1.91
N VAL A 243 -9.41 -18.01 -1.50
CA VAL A 243 -8.92 -19.37 -1.33
C VAL A 243 -9.13 -19.88 0.10
N GLY A 244 -9.42 -18.99 1.07
CA GLY A 244 -9.50 -19.31 2.50
C GLY A 244 -8.14 -19.51 3.16
N GLU A 245 -7.07 -19.46 2.38
CA GLU A 245 -5.68 -19.55 2.85
C GLU A 245 -4.74 -18.84 1.88
N GLY A 246 -3.53 -18.56 2.31
CA GLY A 246 -2.55 -18.04 1.38
C GLY A 246 -1.41 -17.29 2.01
N ARG A 247 -0.58 -16.78 1.12
CA ARG A 247 0.58 -15.97 1.46
C ARG A 247 0.32 -14.51 1.09
N PHE A 248 0.36 -13.64 2.09
CA PHE A 248 0.32 -12.20 1.83
C PHE A 248 1.66 -11.71 1.27
N ILE A 249 1.61 -11.03 0.12
CA ILE A 249 2.76 -10.50 -0.62
C ILE A 249 2.75 -8.98 -0.79
N GLY A 250 1.89 -8.27 -0.08
CA GLY A 250 1.92 -6.80 0.03
C GLY A 250 2.87 -6.32 1.14
N CYS A 251 2.96 -5.00 1.32
CA CYS A 251 3.75 -4.39 2.40
C CYS A 251 3.00 -4.47 3.74
N ALA A 252 3.25 -5.52 4.51
CA ALA A 252 2.61 -5.71 5.82
C ALA A 252 2.95 -4.59 6.81
N GLN A 253 4.18 -4.10 6.79
CA GLN A 253 4.62 -3.00 7.63
C GLN A 253 3.81 -1.73 7.39
N LEU A 254 3.60 -1.37 6.13
CA LEU A 254 2.85 -0.17 5.78
C LEU A 254 1.36 -0.31 6.08
N LEU A 255 0.79 -1.50 5.86
CA LEU A 255 -0.60 -1.78 6.22
C LEU A 255 -0.83 -1.68 7.72
N LEU A 256 0.05 -2.24 8.55
CA LEU A 256 -0.04 -2.11 10.00
C LEU A 256 0.21 -0.67 10.47
N ALA A 257 1.12 0.06 9.82
CA ALA A 257 1.34 1.47 10.10
C ALA A 257 0.06 2.29 9.84
N TRP A 258 -0.60 2.04 8.73
CA TRP A 258 -1.89 2.65 8.41
C TRP A 258 -2.95 2.27 9.45
N PHE A 259 -3.10 0.99 9.77
CA PHE A 259 -4.07 0.53 10.77
C PHE A 259 -3.89 1.24 12.10
N HIS A 260 -2.67 1.26 12.61
CA HIS A 260 -2.37 1.93 13.88
C HIS A 260 -2.67 3.43 13.86
N SER A 261 -2.61 4.07 12.71
CA SER A 261 -2.93 5.49 12.56
C SER A 261 -4.38 5.82 12.89
N HIS A 262 -5.28 4.88 12.64
CA HIS A 262 -6.72 5.06 12.85
C HIS A 262 -7.19 4.60 14.23
N PHE A 263 -6.46 3.70 14.87
CA PHE A 263 -6.85 3.11 16.15
C PHE A 263 -6.09 3.67 17.36
N TRP A 264 -5.30 4.68 17.11
CA TRP A 264 -4.56 5.33 18.15
C TRP A 264 -5.12 6.73 18.41
N LYS A 265 -5.78 6.92 19.56
CA LYS A 265 -6.16 8.24 20.04
C LYS A 265 -4.90 9.02 20.45
N VAL A 266 -4.35 9.79 19.53
CA VAL A 266 -3.34 10.79 19.84
C VAL A 266 -4.06 11.96 20.50
N GLU A 267 -4.03 12.02 21.82
CA GLU A 267 -4.72 13.07 22.62
C GLU A 267 -4.25 14.49 22.29
N LYS A 268 -3.12 14.66 21.61
CA LYS A 268 -2.56 15.94 21.19
C LYS A 268 -1.92 15.81 19.82
N VAL A 269 -2.58 16.32 18.81
CA VAL A 269 -1.93 16.72 17.56
C VAL A 269 -0.97 17.85 17.91
N SER A 270 0.31 17.53 18.10
CA SER A 270 1.33 18.54 18.41
C SER A 270 1.68 19.32 17.15
N TYR A 271 2.28 20.52 17.31
CA TYR A 271 2.86 21.33 16.22
C TYR A 271 3.79 20.53 15.28
N ARG A 272 4.23 19.36 15.67
CA ARG A 272 5.07 18.45 14.87
C ARG A 272 4.41 18.00 13.58
N VAL A 273 3.09 17.89 13.53
CA VAL A 273 2.34 17.49 12.32
C VAL A 273 2.56 18.44 11.14
N PHE A 274 2.87 19.70 11.43
CA PHE A 274 3.10 20.76 10.44
C PHE A 274 4.58 21.07 10.22
N SER A 275 5.48 20.33 10.84
CA SER A 275 6.92 20.52 10.71
C SER A 275 7.43 19.72 9.50
N ASP A 276 8.27 20.34 8.66
CA ASP A 276 8.92 19.67 7.52
C ASP A 276 9.74 18.43 7.92
N SER A 277 10.16 18.37 9.20
CA SER A 277 10.93 17.26 9.76
C SER A 277 10.07 16.16 10.40
N TYR A 278 8.74 16.34 10.48
CA TYR A 278 7.86 15.35 11.09
C TYR A 278 7.69 14.13 10.21
N SER A 279 7.91 12.92 10.77
CA SER A 279 7.70 11.64 10.11
C SER A 279 6.66 10.81 10.85
N PRO A 280 5.47 10.56 10.25
CA PRO A 280 4.47 9.66 10.84
C PRO A 280 5.00 8.25 11.08
N LEU A 281 5.77 7.69 10.14
CA LEU A 281 6.40 6.38 10.30
C LEU A 281 7.47 6.39 11.40
N GLY A 282 8.24 7.49 11.50
CA GLY A 282 9.23 7.65 12.56
C GLY A 282 8.60 7.65 13.96
N GLU A 283 7.50 8.37 14.14
CA GLU A 283 6.76 8.38 15.40
C GLU A 283 6.16 7.02 15.72
N LEU A 284 5.60 6.36 14.71
CA LEU A 284 5.05 5.03 14.83
C LEU A 284 6.07 3.99 15.30
N VAL A 285 7.31 4.07 14.79
CA VAL A 285 8.42 3.19 15.20
C VAL A 285 8.86 3.51 16.61
N ALA A 286 8.89 4.79 17.00
CA ALA A 286 9.33 5.23 18.33
C ALA A 286 8.33 4.89 19.45
N THR A 287 7.10 4.55 19.11
CA THR A 287 6.06 4.35 20.09
C THR A 287 5.95 2.90 20.52
N PRO A 288 6.10 2.59 21.84
CA PRO A 288 5.96 1.25 22.39
C PRO A 288 4.53 0.71 22.17
N ARG A 289 4.40 -0.55 21.84
CA ARG A 289 3.13 -1.23 21.67
C ARG A 289 3.09 -2.54 22.42
N ARG A 290 1.89 -2.92 22.82
CA ARG A 290 1.64 -4.26 23.32
C ARG A 290 1.52 -5.20 22.12
N ASP A 291 2.30 -6.27 22.14
CA ASP A 291 2.31 -7.37 21.17
C ASP A 291 2.08 -8.74 21.82
N ASP A 292 1.55 -8.73 23.06
CA ASP A 292 1.23 -9.89 23.88
C ASP A 292 -0.25 -10.31 23.80
N ILE A 293 -1.02 -9.72 22.89
CA ILE A 293 -2.45 -9.99 22.73
C ILE A 293 -2.63 -11.16 21.76
N SER A 294 -3.45 -12.15 22.14
CA SER A 294 -3.72 -13.30 21.26
C SER A 294 -4.57 -12.91 20.05
N GLU A 295 -4.49 -13.73 18.99
CA GLU A 295 -5.26 -13.52 17.75
C GLU A 295 -6.77 -13.50 18.02
N GLU A 296 -7.27 -14.40 18.87
CA GLU A 296 -8.68 -14.49 19.22
C GLU A 296 -9.17 -13.22 19.93
N LYS A 297 -8.34 -12.69 20.85
CA LYS A 297 -8.69 -11.45 21.56
C LYS A 297 -8.67 -10.23 20.63
N LEU A 298 -7.75 -10.20 19.66
CA LEU A 298 -7.72 -9.15 18.62
C LEU A 298 -8.95 -9.23 17.73
N ILE A 299 -9.37 -10.42 17.32
CA ILE A 299 -10.62 -10.61 16.55
C ILE A 299 -11.83 -10.10 17.35
N GLU A 300 -11.93 -10.46 18.62
CA GLU A 300 -13.01 -9.98 19.51
C GLU A 300 -13.05 -8.45 19.60
N ILE A 301 -11.90 -7.80 19.75
CA ILE A 301 -11.79 -6.34 19.80
C ILE A 301 -12.24 -5.73 18.47
N LEU A 302 -11.72 -6.23 17.35
CA LEU A 302 -12.04 -5.69 16.03
C LEU A 302 -13.52 -5.90 15.64
N GLN A 303 -14.10 -7.01 16.07
CA GLN A 303 -15.53 -7.32 15.81
C GLN A 303 -16.48 -6.39 16.57
N ASN A 304 -16.05 -5.86 17.70
CA ASN A 304 -16.87 -5.00 18.56
C ASN A 304 -16.57 -3.51 18.40
N LEU A 305 -15.78 -3.10 17.41
CA LEU A 305 -15.46 -1.70 17.17
C LEU A 305 -16.70 -0.86 16.87
N GLN A 306 -16.72 0.33 17.46
CA GLN A 306 -17.72 1.36 17.25
C GLN A 306 -17.09 2.57 16.57
N ASP A 307 -17.91 3.46 16.03
CA ASP A 307 -17.47 4.70 15.35
C ASP A 307 -16.56 5.56 16.22
N GLU A 308 -16.78 5.54 17.52
CA GLU A 308 -16.05 6.37 18.50
C GLU A 308 -14.64 5.84 18.80
N ASP A 309 -14.37 4.59 18.44
CA ASP A 309 -13.07 3.94 18.67
C ASP A 309 -12.05 4.29 17.58
N ILE A 310 -12.47 5.00 16.53
CA ILE A 310 -11.69 5.22 15.32
C ILE A 310 -11.46 6.70 15.07
N GLU A 311 -10.21 7.04 14.74
CA GLU A 311 -9.88 8.28 14.09
C GLU A 311 -10.09 8.15 12.58
N TRP A 312 -11.20 8.67 12.07
CA TRP A 312 -11.59 8.56 10.65
C TRP A 312 -10.57 9.19 9.71
N ARG A 313 -9.89 10.24 10.17
CA ARG A 313 -8.75 10.83 9.49
C ARG A 313 -7.49 10.54 10.28
N ALA A 314 -6.47 10.05 9.61
CA ALA A 314 -5.16 9.99 10.22
C ALA A 314 -4.75 11.42 10.68
N PRO A 315 -4.22 11.59 11.90
CA PRO A 315 -4.01 12.91 12.51
C PRO A 315 -3.10 13.84 11.70
N TRP A 316 -2.23 13.26 10.87
CA TRP A 316 -1.26 13.97 10.03
C TRP A 316 -1.73 14.20 8.60
N LEU A 317 -2.90 13.69 8.21
CA LEU A 317 -3.39 13.81 6.85
C LEU A 317 -4.36 14.96 6.71
N ILE A 318 -3.97 15.97 5.94
CA ILE A 318 -4.82 17.07 5.49
C ILE A 318 -4.73 17.08 3.96
N PRO A 319 -5.47 16.23 3.25
CA PRO A 319 -5.39 16.17 1.80
C PRO A 319 -6.08 17.38 1.18
N ASP A 320 -5.43 17.98 0.19
CA ASP A 320 -6.03 19.05 -0.63
C ASP A 320 -7.09 18.48 -1.57
N GLU A 321 -6.83 17.28 -2.09
CA GLU A 321 -7.73 16.53 -2.97
C GLU A 321 -7.70 15.05 -2.63
N ILE A 322 -8.79 14.34 -2.90
CA ILE A 322 -8.87 12.88 -2.81
C ILE A 322 -9.22 12.28 -4.18
N LEU A 323 -8.67 11.10 -4.43
CA LEU A 323 -9.00 10.32 -5.60
C LEU A 323 -10.38 9.69 -5.39
N TYR A 324 -11.42 10.18 -6.09
CA TYR A 324 -12.79 9.68 -5.90
C TYR A 324 -13.47 9.19 -7.18
N ARG A 325 -12.92 9.50 -8.34
CA ARG A 325 -13.44 8.99 -9.62
C ARG A 325 -12.39 8.93 -10.70
N CYS A 326 -12.65 8.13 -11.71
CA CYS A 326 -11.90 8.09 -12.95
C CYS A 326 -12.84 8.50 -14.10
N ARG A 327 -12.69 9.71 -14.63
CA ARG A 327 -13.58 10.31 -15.64
C ARG A 327 -15.03 10.38 -15.11
N ASP A 328 -15.95 9.68 -15.79
CA ASP A 328 -17.38 9.63 -15.44
C ASP A 328 -17.74 8.49 -14.48
N PHE A 329 -16.74 7.69 -14.05
CA PHE A 329 -16.95 6.54 -13.20
C PHE A 329 -16.63 6.87 -11.74
N ASP A 330 -17.48 6.40 -10.83
CA ASP A 330 -17.30 6.54 -9.37
C ASP A 330 -16.36 5.47 -8.80
N TRP A 331 -15.46 4.94 -9.60
CA TRP A 331 -14.44 3.98 -9.22
C TRP A 331 -13.15 4.21 -10.00
N VAL A 332 -12.04 3.68 -9.49
CA VAL A 332 -10.71 3.82 -10.08
C VAL A 332 -10.04 2.45 -10.15
N PRO A 333 -9.50 2.05 -11.31
CA PRO A 333 -8.62 0.89 -11.37
C PRO A 333 -7.26 1.25 -10.77
N LEU A 334 -6.85 0.57 -9.70
CA LEU A 334 -5.48 0.63 -9.20
C LEU A 334 -4.61 -0.36 -9.97
N LEU A 335 -3.60 0.16 -10.67
CA LEU A 335 -2.65 -0.63 -11.42
C LEU A 335 -1.46 -0.99 -10.54
N GLY A 336 -1.32 -2.28 -10.21
CA GLY A 336 -0.18 -2.83 -9.51
C GLY A 336 0.94 -3.26 -10.45
N ILE A 337 2.00 -3.84 -9.89
CA ILE A 337 3.14 -4.34 -10.68
C ILE A 337 2.91 -5.73 -11.26
N TRP A 338 2.02 -6.53 -10.67
CA TRP A 338 1.66 -7.87 -11.15
C TRP A 338 0.24 -7.98 -11.70
N GLY A 339 -0.60 -6.96 -11.46
CA GLY A 339 -1.97 -6.96 -11.93
C GLY A 339 -2.69 -5.66 -11.62
N ALA A 340 -4.02 -5.68 -11.58
CA ALA A 340 -4.85 -4.54 -11.23
C ALA A 340 -6.06 -4.97 -10.40
N ILE A 341 -6.68 -4.01 -9.71
CA ILE A 341 -7.84 -4.23 -8.85
C ILE A 341 -8.74 -2.98 -8.84
N GLY A 342 -10.03 -3.17 -8.57
CA GLY A 342 -10.96 -2.07 -8.36
C GLY A 342 -10.73 -1.35 -7.02
N TYR A 343 -10.86 -0.04 -7.03
CA TYR A 343 -10.79 0.84 -5.86
C TYR A 343 -12.06 1.68 -5.81
N ALA A 344 -12.76 1.68 -4.67
CA ALA A 344 -14.03 2.35 -4.48
C ALA A 344 -13.86 3.70 -3.77
N PRO A 345 -13.61 4.80 -4.50
CA PRO A 345 -13.26 6.09 -3.89
C PRO A 345 -14.42 6.76 -3.14
N LEU A 346 -15.66 6.39 -3.42
CA LEU A 346 -16.81 6.89 -2.66
C LEU A 346 -16.76 6.43 -1.19
N LEU A 347 -16.26 5.24 -0.93
CA LEU A 347 -16.00 4.78 0.43
C LEU A 347 -14.98 5.68 1.13
N VAL A 348 -13.91 6.08 0.42
CA VAL A 348 -12.90 7.01 0.93
C VAL A 348 -13.51 8.38 1.26
N SER A 349 -14.35 8.92 0.39
CA SER A 349 -15.06 10.18 0.66
C SER A 349 -15.91 10.11 1.92
N ARG A 350 -16.63 9.01 2.11
CA ARG A 350 -17.44 8.78 3.31
C ARG A 350 -16.59 8.64 4.56
N GLN A 351 -15.47 7.92 4.47
CA GLN A 351 -14.51 7.76 5.55
C GLN A 351 -14.00 9.11 6.06
N TYR A 352 -13.58 10.01 5.17
CA TYR A 352 -13.14 11.36 5.56
C TYR A 352 -14.23 12.22 6.20
N ARG A 353 -15.49 11.87 6.00
CA ARG A 353 -16.63 12.53 6.63
C ARG A 353 -17.14 11.83 7.89
N SER A 354 -16.45 10.75 8.31
CA SER A 354 -16.87 9.92 9.44
C SER A 354 -18.30 9.37 9.26
N ARG A 355 -18.60 8.87 8.05
CA ARG A 355 -19.90 8.27 7.73
C ARG A 355 -19.68 6.93 7.06
N GLN A 356 -20.42 5.93 7.52
CA GLN A 356 -20.43 4.60 6.92
C GLN A 356 -21.21 4.59 5.61
N PHE A 357 -20.73 3.81 4.68
CA PHE A 357 -21.33 3.70 3.37
C PHE A 357 -20.82 2.48 2.62
N ILE A 358 -21.74 1.67 2.11
CA ILE A 358 -21.42 0.56 1.22
C ILE A 358 -21.77 1.00 -0.20
N PRO A 359 -20.77 1.19 -1.08
CA PRO A 359 -21.02 1.64 -2.45
C PRO A 359 -21.67 0.55 -3.29
N ALA A 360 -22.49 0.94 -4.29
CA ALA A 360 -23.11 0.04 -5.25
C ALA A 360 -22.10 -0.53 -6.30
N THR A 361 -20.82 -0.58 -5.97
CA THR A 361 -19.74 -0.99 -6.86
C THR A 361 -19.29 -2.44 -6.65
N GLN A 362 -20.10 -3.27 -6.00
CA GLN A 362 -19.76 -4.66 -5.66
C GLN A 362 -19.16 -5.45 -6.84
N GLY A 363 -19.70 -5.31 -8.04
CA GLY A 363 -19.16 -5.97 -9.23
C GLY A 363 -17.78 -5.44 -9.65
N LEU A 364 -17.47 -4.20 -9.35
CA LEU A 364 -16.22 -3.54 -9.76
C LEU A 364 -15.05 -3.87 -8.85
N ALA A 365 -15.29 -4.04 -7.55
CA ALA A 365 -14.26 -4.45 -6.60
C ALA A 365 -13.74 -5.88 -6.87
N TYR A 366 -14.50 -6.71 -7.58
CA TYR A 366 -14.07 -8.03 -8.01
C TYR A 366 -13.13 -8.04 -9.22
N TYR A 367 -12.90 -6.90 -9.89
CA TYR A 367 -11.97 -6.79 -11.01
C TYR A 367 -10.53 -6.87 -10.51
N ASP A 368 -10.09 -8.10 -10.27
CA ASP A 368 -8.71 -8.44 -9.94
C ASP A 368 -8.16 -9.32 -11.06
N PHE A 369 -7.05 -8.95 -11.65
CA PHE A 369 -6.38 -9.74 -12.68
C PHE A 369 -4.87 -9.63 -12.63
N SER A 370 -4.20 -10.66 -13.17
CA SER A 370 -2.76 -10.68 -13.39
C SER A 370 -2.41 -10.23 -14.79
N TYR A 371 -1.31 -9.48 -14.97
CA TYR A 371 -0.80 -9.12 -16.31
C TYR A 371 -0.29 -10.32 -17.13
N ARG A 372 -0.15 -11.50 -16.52
CA ARG A 372 0.30 -12.72 -17.18
C ARG A 372 -0.82 -13.59 -17.75
N GLU A 373 -2.07 -13.27 -17.47
CA GLU A 373 -3.21 -13.97 -18.06
C GLU A 373 -3.34 -13.63 -19.54
N ASP A 374 -3.71 -14.62 -20.36
CA ASP A 374 -3.79 -14.50 -21.83
C ASP A 374 -4.70 -13.37 -22.31
N ASN A 375 -5.68 -12.97 -21.53
CA ASN A 375 -6.65 -11.92 -21.88
C ASN A 375 -6.49 -10.62 -21.09
N TYR A 376 -5.32 -10.33 -20.47
CA TYR A 376 -5.19 -9.14 -19.64
C TYR A 376 -5.53 -7.83 -20.38
N LYS A 377 -5.17 -7.73 -21.68
CA LYS A 377 -5.48 -6.54 -22.48
C LYS A 377 -6.99 -6.33 -22.69
N LYS A 378 -7.74 -7.43 -22.80
CA LYS A 378 -9.21 -7.37 -22.88
C LYS A 378 -9.78 -6.94 -21.54
N LYS A 379 -9.35 -7.53 -20.44
CA LYS A 379 -9.76 -7.14 -19.08
C LYS A 379 -9.43 -5.68 -18.76
N VAL A 380 -8.26 -5.18 -19.16
CA VAL A 380 -7.93 -3.75 -19.01
C VAL A 380 -8.91 -2.86 -19.75
N ARG A 381 -9.29 -3.22 -20.97
CA ARG A 381 -10.28 -2.47 -21.76
C ARG A 381 -11.67 -2.52 -21.13
N GLU A 382 -12.09 -3.68 -20.65
CA GLU A 382 -13.35 -3.85 -19.92
C GLU A 382 -13.40 -2.95 -18.68
N ILE A 383 -12.35 -2.94 -17.87
CA ILE A 383 -12.25 -2.04 -16.71
C ILE A 383 -12.23 -0.56 -17.14
N SER A 384 -11.59 -0.24 -18.25
CA SER A 384 -11.53 1.15 -18.76
C SER A 384 -12.84 1.63 -19.38
N SER A 385 -13.73 0.71 -19.77
CA SER A 385 -15.01 0.99 -20.43
C SER A 385 -16.24 0.81 -19.53
N ALA A 386 -16.06 0.21 -18.36
CA ALA A 386 -17.10 0.03 -17.35
C ALA A 386 -17.19 1.24 -16.42
#